data_c793b6187f77815ad9e07884b863fa18
#
_entry.id   c793b6187f77815ad9e07884b863fa18
#
_cell.length_a   1.000
_cell.length_b   1.000
_cell.length_c   1.000
_cell.angle_alpha   90.00
_cell.angle_beta   90.00
_cell.angle_gamma   90.00
#
_symmetry.space_group_name_H-M   'P 1'
#
loop_
_entity.id
_entity.type
_entity.pdbx_description
1 polymer ?
#
loop_
_entity_poly.entity_id
_entity_poly.type
_entity_poly.pdbx_seq_one_letter_code
_entity_poly.pdbx_strand_id
1 'polypeptide(L)'
;MRVAKKLHRVFGLILALWLVPASLTGAVLLYKNSLLQWLYPQLQQPLVSDLVTWGKVLDALPQTDYNFVRLANTERPWLELARLDGTLEYWSASGQLLLSRSQYEDFIGWFYEFHLHLFSAELGEQIIGVLGLLALLLIGSGLWQSWPRHWGWRLWRLPLSAPAIRWSRQWHFVIAFWTAPLLLLTSLTGTAMVYNQQVQQGLSWLFNDPVVKTPVSVVSSYPVTQSQWTLWLPAAQQQLPEGVLRLVSFRKTAEQELSMRAQLSAEWHPNGRTLIKLDPASSNVLSVQKATEMGQGKQLSQLIYPIHIAAVGGDFYKILLLLTGFIPLVLWVLGMIFHKRREALDKDKKTAP
;
A
#
# COMPACT_ATOMS: atom_id res chain seq x y z
N MET A 1 -22.38 -22.65 17.95
CA MET A 1 -20.93 -22.84 18.19
C MET A 1 -20.27 -23.95 17.34
N ARG A 2 -20.85 -25.18 17.16
CA ARG A 2 -20.19 -26.24 16.35
C ARG A 2 -20.04 -25.85 14.87
N VAL A 3 -21.06 -25.27 14.27
CA VAL A 3 -21.05 -24.81 12.87
C VAL A 3 -20.00 -23.71 12.65
N ALA A 4 -19.96 -22.68 13.51
CA ALA A 4 -19.00 -21.60 13.40
C ALA A 4 -17.54 -22.10 13.46
N LYS A 5 -17.24 -23.09 14.34
CA LYS A 5 -15.91 -23.72 14.40
C LYS A 5 -15.58 -24.51 13.13
N LYS A 6 -16.56 -25.18 12.51
CA LYS A 6 -16.38 -25.90 11.25
C LYS A 6 -16.12 -24.92 10.10
N LEU A 7 -16.91 -23.84 10.02
CA LEU A 7 -16.75 -22.79 9.01
C LEU A 7 -15.38 -22.11 9.14
N HIS A 8 -15.01 -21.61 10.33
CA HIS A 8 -13.70 -20.99 10.56
C HIS A 8 -12.54 -21.89 10.11
N ARG A 9 -12.62 -23.20 10.41
CA ARG A 9 -11.58 -24.17 10.01
C ARG A 9 -11.53 -24.35 8.50
N VAL A 10 -12.67 -24.59 7.85
CA VAL A 10 -12.72 -24.84 6.39
C VAL A 10 -12.31 -23.58 5.62
N PHE A 11 -12.93 -22.43 5.95
CA PHE A 11 -12.58 -21.17 5.33
C PHE A 11 -11.13 -20.76 5.62
N GLY A 12 -10.65 -20.99 6.85
CA GLY A 12 -9.27 -20.71 7.21
C GLY A 12 -8.24 -21.52 6.41
N LEU A 13 -8.53 -22.78 6.11
CA LEU A 13 -7.64 -23.62 5.28
C LEU A 13 -7.65 -23.18 3.81
N ILE A 14 -8.81 -22.85 3.27
CA ILE A 14 -8.97 -22.42 1.86
C ILE A 14 -8.40 -21.02 1.67
N LEU A 15 -8.82 -20.07 2.51
CA LEU A 15 -8.40 -18.67 2.38
C LEU A 15 -6.90 -18.48 2.63
N ALA A 16 -6.28 -19.34 3.42
CA ALA A 16 -4.84 -19.31 3.67
C ALA A 16 -4.02 -19.52 2.40
N LEU A 17 -4.54 -20.23 1.38
CA LEU A 17 -3.86 -20.42 0.09
C LEU A 17 -3.57 -19.07 -0.61
N TRP A 18 -4.40 -18.07 -0.35
CA TRP A 18 -4.17 -16.71 -0.81
C TRP A 18 -3.55 -15.83 0.28
N LEU A 19 -4.08 -15.86 1.50
CA LEU A 19 -3.69 -14.95 2.57
C LEU A 19 -2.21 -15.08 2.95
N VAL A 20 -1.67 -16.31 2.94
CA VAL A 20 -0.25 -16.56 3.23
C VAL A 20 0.66 -15.93 2.18
N PRO A 21 0.55 -16.23 0.88
CA PRO A 21 1.41 -15.58 -0.11
C PRO A 21 1.15 -14.08 -0.20
N ALA A 22 -0.08 -13.59 -0.04
CA ALA A 22 -0.37 -12.15 -0.02
C ALA A 22 0.32 -11.44 1.14
N SER A 23 0.30 -12.02 2.35
CA SER A 23 0.96 -11.42 3.51
C SER A 23 2.49 -11.45 3.40
N LEU A 24 3.07 -12.52 2.85
CA LEU A 24 4.52 -12.63 2.64
C LEU A 24 5.00 -11.65 1.56
N THR A 25 4.30 -11.55 0.43
CA THR A 25 4.65 -10.59 -0.62
C THR A 25 4.50 -9.15 -0.13
N GLY A 26 3.44 -8.83 0.63
CA GLY A 26 3.27 -7.53 1.28
C GLY A 26 4.43 -7.20 2.23
N ALA A 27 4.88 -8.15 3.05
CA ALA A 27 6.02 -7.98 3.94
C ALA A 27 7.32 -7.66 3.19
N VAL A 28 7.57 -8.32 2.07
CA VAL A 28 8.73 -8.03 1.20
C VAL A 28 8.61 -6.63 0.58
N LEU A 29 7.43 -6.25 0.11
CA LEU A 29 7.18 -4.96 -0.54
C LEU A 29 7.36 -3.75 0.39
N LEU A 30 7.31 -3.92 1.72
CA LEU A 30 7.68 -2.86 2.67
C LEU A 30 9.12 -2.34 2.46
N TYR A 31 10.00 -3.17 1.92
CA TYR A 31 11.39 -2.84 1.65
C TYR A 31 11.70 -2.71 0.16
N LYS A 32 10.65 -2.47 -0.68
CA LYS A 32 10.77 -2.39 -2.14
C LYS A 32 11.94 -1.53 -2.63
N ASN A 33 12.08 -0.31 -2.10
CA ASN A 33 13.12 0.62 -2.56
C ASN A 33 14.53 0.14 -2.18
N SER A 34 14.70 -0.39 -0.98
CA SER A 34 15.99 -0.96 -0.53
C SER A 34 16.35 -2.22 -1.33
N LEU A 35 15.37 -3.06 -1.63
CA LEU A 35 15.56 -4.25 -2.46
C LEU A 35 15.90 -3.89 -3.90
N LEU A 36 15.30 -2.83 -4.46
CA LEU A 36 15.66 -2.32 -5.78
C LEU A 36 17.11 -1.84 -5.81
N GLN A 37 17.56 -1.08 -4.81
CA GLN A 37 18.95 -0.62 -4.72
C GLN A 37 19.94 -1.77 -4.52
N TRP A 38 19.52 -2.83 -3.83
CA TRP A 38 20.34 -4.03 -3.67
C TRP A 38 20.44 -4.84 -4.97
N LEU A 39 19.32 -5.01 -5.69
CA LEU A 39 19.24 -5.77 -6.93
C LEU A 39 19.91 -5.01 -8.10
N TYR A 40 19.77 -3.69 -8.11
CA TYR A 40 20.26 -2.79 -9.15
C TYR A 40 21.18 -1.72 -8.55
N PRO A 41 22.49 -2.02 -8.35
CA PRO A 41 23.43 -1.11 -7.69
C PRO A 41 23.54 0.27 -8.35
N GLN A 42 23.27 0.41 -9.65
CA GLN A 42 23.23 1.69 -10.36
C GLN A 42 22.17 2.65 -9.82
N LEU A 43 21.19 2.18 -9.03
CA LEU A 43 20.20 3.01 -8.34
C LEU A 43 20.74 3.64 -7.03
N GLN A 44 21.93 3.26 -6.57
CA GLN A 44 22.57 3.87 -5.41
C GLN A 44 23.17 5.22 -5.80
N GLN A 45 22.32 6.24 -5.94
CA GLN A 45 22.68 7.58 -6.34
C GLN A 45 22.69 8.54 -5.15
N PRO A 46 23.50 9.61 -5.17
CA PRO A 46 23.36 10.69 -4.19
C PRO A 46 22.03 11.42 -4.41
N LEU A 47 21.38 11.83 -3.30
CA LEU A 47 20.16 12.62 -3.39
C LEU A 47 20.50 14.04 -3.87
N VAL A 48 19.85 14.47 -4.96
CA VAL A 48 19.87 15.85 -5.45
C VAL A 48 18.52 16.48 -5.12
N SER A 49 18.52 17.62 -4.45
CA SER A 49 17.30 18.34 -4.03
C SER A 49 16.92 19.46 -5.00
N ASP A 50 17.79 19.82 -5.95
CA ASP A 50 17.58 20.94 -6.85
C ASP A 50 16.54 20.63 -7.91
N LEU A 51 15.42 21.37 -7.86
CA LEU A 51 14.29 21.21 -8.79
C LEU A 51 14.64 21.65 -10.21
N VAL A 52 15.56 22.59 -10.38
CA VAL A 52 16.00 23.05 -11.72
C VAL A 52 16.76 21.91 -12.41
N THR A 53 17.60 21.19 -11.68
CA THR A 53 18.31 20.01 -12.20
C THR A 53 17.33 18.94 -12.64
N TRP A 54 16.31 18.62 -11.83
CA TRP A 54 15.26 17.66 -12.22
C TRP A 54 14.40 18.17 -13.37
N GLY A 55 14.15 19.48 -13.43
CA GLY A 55 13.44 20.11 -14.54
C GLY A 55 14.16 19.92 -15.86
N LYS A 56 15.49 20.07 -15.89
CA LYS A 56 16.31 19.83 -17.12
C LYS A 56 16.19 18.39 -17.59
N VAL A 57 16.22 17.42 -16.67
CA VAL A 57 16.03 16.01 -17.04
C VAL A 57 14.65 15.79 -17.66
N LEU A 58 13.60 16.34 -17.06
CA LEU A 58 12.24 16.22 -17.55
C LEU A 58 12.02 16.96 -18.87
N ASP A 59 12.67 18.11 -19.10
CA ASP A 59 12.56 18.87 -20.35
C ASP A 59 13.19 18.13 -21.53
N ALA A 60 14.13 17.24 -21.29
CA ALA A 60 14.77 16.42 -22.31
C ALA A 60 13.95 15.18 -22.71
N LEU A 61 12.85 14.86 -21.98
CA LEU A 61 12.07 13.63 -22.20
C LEU A 61 10.80 13.90 -23.00
N PRO A 62 10.35 12.92 -23.83
CA PRO A 62 9.08 13.02 -24.57
C PRO A 62 7.89 12.90 -23.60
N GLN A 63 7.19 14.01 -23.38
CA GLN A 63 6.09 14.12 -22.40
C GLN A 63 4.93 13.17 -22.67
N THR A 64 4.68 12.85 -23.93
CA THR A 64 3.53 12.05 -24.40
C THR A 64 3.61 10.58 -24.00
N ASP A 65 4.79 10.10 -23.64
CA ASP A 65 5.05 8.68 -23.36
C ASP A 65 4.78 8.26 -21.92
N TYR A 66 4.58 9.25 -21.04
CA TYR A 66 4.51 9.03 -19.59
C TYR A 66 3.16 9.39 -19.00
N ASN A 67 2.79 8.69 -17.92
CA ASN A 67 1.62 9.00 -17.10
C ASN A 67 1.95 9.98 -15.99
N PHE A 68 3.02 9.68 -15.24
CA PHE A 68 3.47 10.49 -14.11
C PHE A 68 4.95 10.28 -13.83
N VAL A 69 5.52 11.20 -13.09
CA VAL A 69 6.85 11.07 -12.48
C VAL A 69 6.76 11.23 -10.97
N ARG A 70 7.48 10.37 -10.24
CA ARG A 70 7.77 10.57 -8.83
C ARG A 70 9.13 11.21 -8.69
N LEU A 71 9.18 12.35 -8.02
CA LEU A 71 10.41 13.08 -7.78
C LEU A 71 11.28 12.36 -6.74
N ALA A 72 12.59 12.60 -6.81
CA ALA A 72 13.57 11.99 -5.93
C ALA A 72 13.31 12.32 -4.45
N ASN A 73 13.67 11.37 -3.58
CA ASN A 73 13.66 11.53 -2.14
C ASN A 73 14.73 10.64 -1.49
N THR A 74 14.86 10.68 -0.18
CA THR A 74 15.90 9.95 0.58
C THR A 74 15.87 8.43 0.38
N GLU A 75 14.68 7.84 0.23
CA GLU A 75 14.54 6.40 -0.04
C GLU A 75 14.74 6.07 -1.53
N ARG A 76 14.58 7.05 -2.39
CA ARG A 76 14.54 6.94 -3.84
C ARG A 76 15.26 8.14 -4.46
N PRO A 77 16.60 8.15 -4.52
CA PRO A 77 17.37 9.30 -4.99
C PRO A 77 17.42 9.44 -6.52
N TRP A 78 16.36 9.03 -7.23
CA TRP A 78 16.18 9.10 -8.67
C TRP A 78 14.77 9.56 -9.03
N LEU A 79 14.56 10.01 -10.28
CA LEU A 79 13.21 10.13 -10.84
C LEU A 79 12.68 8.74 -11.20
N GLU A 80 11.45 8.45 -10.83
CA GLU A 80 10.74 7.25 -11.27
C GLU A 80 9.60 7.65 -12.21
N LEU A 81 9.77 7.41 -13.50
CA LEU A 81 8.80 7.71 -14.54
C LEU A 81 7.97 6.47 -14.87
N ALA A 82 6.67 6.62 -14.89
CA ALA A 82 5.75 5.57 -15.34
C ALA A 82 5.32 5.83 -16.78
N ARG A 83 5.74 4.94 -17.70
CA ARG A 83 5.31 4.97 -19.09
C ARG A 83 3.86 4.52 -19.26
N LEU A 84 3.28 4.85 -20.41
CA LEU A 84 1.92 4.43 -20.78
C LEU A 84 1.76 2.92 -20.94
N ASP A 85 2.83 2.22 -21.31
CA ASP A 85 2.89 0.77 -21.48
C ASP A 85 3.10 -0.01 -20.14
N GLY A 86 3.19 0.71 -19.02
CA GLY A 86 3.43 0.13 -17.69
C GLY A 86 4.91 -0.04 -17.33
N THR A 87 5.85 0.27 -18.25
CA THR A 87 7.29 0.26 -17.96
C THR A 87 7.63 1.38 -16.96
N LEU A 88 8.52 1.09 -16.01
CA LEU A 88 9.10 2.06 -15.08
C LEU A 88 10.52 2.40 -15.50
N GLU A 89 10.80 3.67 -15.65
CA GLU A 89 12.13 4.19 -15.95
C GLU A 89 12.67 4.98 -14.76
N TYR A 90 13.95 4.76 -14.47
CA TYR A 90 14.65 5.37 -13.35
C TYR A 90 15.80 6.23 -13.88
N TRP A 91 15.75 7.54 -13.62
CA TRP A 91 16.66 8.51 -14.18
C TRP A 91 17.50 9.20 -13.10
N SER A 92 18.80 9.38 -13.36
CA SER A 92 19.70 10.13 -12.49
C SER A 92 19.50 11.65 -12.65
N ALA A 93 20.07 12.42 -11.72
CA ALA A 93 20.11 13.88 -11.82
C ALA A 93 21.00 14.40 -12.96
N SER A 94 21.90 13.56 -13.51
CA SER A 94 22.68 13.89 -14.71
C SER A 94 21.93 13.64 -16.02
N GLY A 95 20.68 13.16 -15.98
CA GLY A 95 19.90 12.84 -17.16
C GLY A 95 20.25 11.48 -17.79
N GLN A 96 20.91 10.60 -17.05
CA GLN A 96 21.20 9.25 -17.50
C GLN A 96 20.07 8.30 -17.10
N LEU A 97 19.62 7.46 -18.04
CA LEU A 97 18.72 6.35 -17.75
C LEU A 97 19.50 5.28 -16.96
N LEU A 98 19.16 5.10 -15.68
CA LEU A 98 19.81 4.13 -14.79
C LEU A 98 19.23 2.72 -14.99
N LEU A 99 17.92 2.64 -15.15
CA LEU A 99 17.19 1.38 -15.28
C LEU A 99 15.87 1.62 -16.01
N SER A 100 15.54 0.72 -16.93
CA SER A 100 14.20 0.58 -17.48
C SER A 100 13.75 -0.83 -17.18
N ARG A 101 12.60 -0.99 -16.51
CA ARG A 101 12.09 -2.31 -16.12
C ARG A 101 10.62 -2.45 -16.40
N SER A 102 10.27 -3.60 -16.93
CA SER A 102 8.88 -4.01 -17.08
C SER A 102 8.30 -4.53 -15.75
N GLN A 103 6.99 -4.69 -15.72
CA GLN A 103 6.23 -5.18 -14.59
C GLN A 103 6.67 -6.58 -14.10
N TYR A 104 7.16 -7.44 -15.00
CA TYR A 104 7.50 -8.85 -14.72
C TYR A 104 8.99 -9.18 -14.88
N GLU A 105 9.87 -8.19 -14.82
CA GLU A 105 11.30 -8.40 -15.06
C GLU A 105 12.03 -9.03 -13.87
N ASP A 106 11.58 -8.74 -12.66
CA ASP A 106 12.18 -9.24 -11.43
C ASP A 106 11.14 -9.69 -10.40
N PHE A 107 11.62 -10.35 -9.32
CA PHE A 107 10.74 -10.86 -8.27
C PHE A 107 9.96 -9.76 -7.55
N ILE A 108 10.47 -8.51 -7.49
CA ILE A 108 9.78 -7.37 -6.85
C ILE A 108 8.53 -7.01 -7.67
N GLY A 109 8.66 -7.00 -9.01
CA GLY A 109 7.55 -6.77 -9.91
C GLY A 109 6.51 -7.90 -9.81
N TRP A 110 6.94 -9.17 -9.82
CA TRP A 110 6.07 -10.32 -9.62
C TRP A 110 5.32 -10.25 -8.29
N PHE A 111 5.99 -9.92 -7.18
CA PHE A 111 5.35 -9.79 -5.87
C PHE A 111 4.37 -8.61 -5.84
N TYR A 112 4.71 -7.50 -6.49
CA TYR A 112 3.84 -6.34 -6.62
C TYR A 112 2.55 -6.71 -7.34
N GLU A 113 2.65 -7.34 -8.50
CA GLU A 113 1.49 -7.75 -9.30
C GLU A 113 0.64 -8.83 -8.62
N PHE A 114 1.27 -9.80 -7.99
CA PHE A 114 0.54 -10.78 -7.19
C PHE A 114 -0.22 -10.11 -6.04
N HIS A 115 0.45 -9.22 -5.29
CA HIS A 115 -0.11 -8.61 -4.10
C HIS A 115 -1.27 -7.66 -4.40
N LEU A 116 -1.19 -6.90 -5.51
CA LEU A 116 -2.18 -5.90 -5.87
C LEU A 116 -3.24 -6.41 -6.86
N HIS A 117 -2.86 -7.32 -7.78
CA HIS A 117 -3.69 -7.61 -8.95
C HIS A 117 -3.88 -9.12 -9.22
N LEU A 118 -3.27 -10.04 -8.45
CA LEU A 118 -3.27 -11.47 -8.75
C LEU A 118 -2.93 -11.77 -10.22
N PHE A 119 -2.04 -10.99 -10.82
CA PHE A 119 -1.66 -11.03 -12.25
C PHE A 119 -2.83 -10.80 -13.24
N SER A 120 -3.96 -10.24 -12.80
CA SER A 120 -5.19 -10.11 -13.58
C SER A 120 -5.73 -8.68 -13.60
N ALA A 121 -4.86 -7.68 -13.45
CA ALA A 121 -5.20 -6.27 -13.48
C ALA A 121 -6.44 -5.93 -12.63
N GLU A 122 -7.42 -5.21 -13.18
CA GLU A 122 -8.62 -4.76 -12.46
C GLU A 122 -9.47 -5.92 -11.88
N LEU A 123 -9.58 -7.04 -12.61
CA LEU A 123 -10.31 -8.21 -12.11
C LEU A 123 -9.62 -8.78 -10.86
N GLY A 124 -8.29 -8.87 -10.88
CA GLY A 124 -7.51 -9.35 -9.74
C GLY A 124 -7.65 -8.43 -8.53
N GLU A 125 -7.66 -7.12 -8.73
CA GLU A 125 -7.90 -6.14 -7.67
C GLU A 125 -9.26 -6.35 -7.00
N GLN A 126 -10.35 -6.55 -7.78
CA GLN A 126 -11.67 -6.83 -7.25
C GLN A 126 -11.71 -8.15 -6.46
N ILE A 127 -11.05 -9.19 -6.96
CA ILE A 127 -10.93 -10.48 -6.25
C ILE A 127 -10.22 -10.28 -4.91
N ILE A 128 -9.11 -9.54 -4.86
CA ILE A 128 -8.39 -9.22 -3.62
C ILE A 128 -9.28 -8.47 -2.64
N GLY A 129 -10.08 -7.54 -3.11
CA GLY A 129 -11.04 -6.83 -2.28
C GLY A 129 -12.02 -7.78 -1.58
N VAL A 130 -12.62 -8.72 -2.32
CA VAL A 130 -13.52 -9.74 -1.76
C VAL A 130 -12.78 -10.67 -0.79
N LEU A 131 -11.59 -11.15 -1.16
CA LEU A 131 -10.76 -11.99 -0.30
C LEU A 131 -10.35 -11.26 0.99
N GLY A 132 -10.10 -9.95 0.93
CA GLY A 132 -9.85 -9.10 2.08
C GLY A 132 -11.03 -9.02 3.04
N LEU A 133 -12.25 -8.86 2.52
CA LEU A 133 -13.48 -8.92 3.32
C LEU A 133 -13.66 -10.28 3.99
N LEU A 134 -13.38 -11.38 3.27
CA LEU A 134 -13.42 -12.73 3.83
C LEU A 134 -12.34 -12.94 4.91
N ALA A 135 -11.15 -12.35 4.75
CA ALA A 135 -10.11 -12.38 5.76
C ALA A 135 -10.53 -11.64 7.04
N LEU A 136 -11.17 -10.47 6.93
CA LEU A 136 -11.73 -9.75 8.08
C LEU A 136 -12.78 -10.60 8.83
N LEU A 137 -13.68 -11.27 8.10
CA LEU A 137 -14.67 -12.19 8.69
C LEU A 137 -13.99 -13.39 9.36
N LEU A 138 -12.94 -13.95 8.75
CA LEU A 138 -12.18 -15.05 9.30
C LEU A 138 -11.51 -14.65 10.63
N ILE A 139 -10.80 -13.52 10.66
CA ILE A 139 -10.14 -12.99 11.86
C ILE A 139 -11.18 -12.69 12.94
N GLY A 140 -12.26 -11.98 12.60
CA GLY A 140 -13.35 -11.66 13.52
C GLY A 140 -14.02 -12.91 14.09
N SER A 141 -14.28 -13.94 13.27
CA SER A 141 -14.83 -15.21 13.73
C SER A 141 -13.87 -15.96 14.66
N GLY A 142 -12.56 -15.89 14.40
CA GLY A 142 -11.52 -16.44 15.26
C GLY A 142 -11.50 -15.76 16.64
N LEU A 143 -11.48 -14.43 16.65
CA LEU A 143 -11.55 -13.63 17.88
C LEU A 143 -12.81 -13.93 18.70
N TRP A 144 -13.98 -13.95 18.04
CA TRP A 144 -15.24 -14.25 18.73
C TRP A 144 -15.25 -15.65 19.35
N GLN A 145 -14.69 -16.66 18.67
CA GLN A 145 -14.61 -18.02 19.19
C GLN A 145 -13.57 -18.20 20.31
N SER A 146 -12.53 -17.38 20.26
CA SER A 146 -11.41 -17.40 21.20
C SER A 146 -11.58 -16.44 22.37
N TRP A 147 -12.61 -15.55 22.34
CA TRP A 147 -12.80 -14.55 23.38
C TRP A 147 -12.88 -15.21 24.75
N PRO A 148 -11.98 -14.87 25.67
CA PRO A 148 -11.91 -15.51 26.96
C PRO A 148 -13.14 -15.13 27.81
N ARG A 149 -13.89 -16.13 28.27
CA ARG A 149 -14.99 -15.92 29.22
C ARG A 149 -14.51 -15.51 30.60
N HIS A 150 -13.29 -15.90 30.94
CA HIS A 150 -12.58 -15.55 32.16
C HIS A 150 -11.14 -15.17 31.82
N TRP A 151 -10.77 -13.95 32.19
CA TRP A 151 -9.42 -13.39 31.98
C TRP A 151 -8.47 -13.93 33.05
N GLY A 152 -7.98 -15.16 32.87
CA GLY A 152 -7.03 -15.78 33.80
C GLY A 152 -5.66 -15.99 33.17
N TRP A 153 -4.59 -15.83 33.95
CA TRP A 153 -3.21 -16.05 33.52
C TRP A 153 -2.97 -17.37 32.77
N ARG A 154 -3.73 -18.41 33.09
CA ARG A 154 -3.62 -19.75 32.50
C ARG A 154 -3.97 -19.75 30.99
N LEU A 155 -4.76 -18.80 30.50
CA LEU A 155 -5.12 -18.67 29.08
C LEU A 155 -3.95 -18.18 28.22
N TRP A 156 -2.98 -17.53 28.84
CA TRP A 156 -1.83 -16.93 28.19
C TRP A 156 -0.56 -17.80 28.25
N ARG A 157 -0.58 -18.88 29.05
CA ARG A 157 0.56 -19.78 29.17
C ARG A 157 0.64 -20.68 27.95
N LEU A 158 1.80 -20.67 27.28
CA LEU A 158 2.11 -21.56 26.19
C LEU A 158 2.50 -22.92 26.77
N PRO A 159 1.82 -24.02 26.40
CA PRO A 159 2.20 -25.36 26.84
C PRO A 159 3.44 -25.83 26.08
N LEU A 160 4.59 -25.85 26.71
CA LEU A 160 5.84 -26.29 26.07
C LEU A 160 5.92 -27.83 25.94
N SER A 161 5.21 -28.58 26.77
CA SER A 161 5.27 -30.05 26.85
C SER A 161 3.92 -30.76 26.67
N ALA A 162 2.92 -30.10 26.06
CA ALA A 162 1.62 -30.71 25.85
C ALA A 162 1.60 -31.61 24.58
N PRO A 163 0.69 -32.63 24.50
CA PRO A 163 0.47 -33.38 23.27
C PRO A 163 0.21 -32.46 22.07
N ALA A 164 0.69 -32.82 20.89
CA ALA A 164 0.71 -31.96 19.69
C ALA A 164 -0.65 -31.31 19.34
N ILE A 165 -1.78 -31.99 19.61
CA ILE A 165 -3.11 -31.47 19.37
C ILE A 165 -3.49 -30.31 20.33
N ARG A 166 -3.08 -30.39 21.61
CA ARG A 166 -3.30 -29.32 22.60
C ARG A 166 -2.33 -28.17 22.35
N TRP A 167 -1.08 -28.50 22.07
CA TRP A 167 -0.01 -27.55 21.77
C TRP A 167 -0.37 -26.69 20.57
N SER A 168 -0.65 -27.27 19.39
CA SER A 168 -0.95 -26.53 18.17
C SER A 168 -2.19 -25.66 18.29
N ARG A 169 -3.25 -26.14 18.96
CA ARG A 169 -4.45 -25.35 19.20
C ARG A 169 -4.18 -24.15 20.12
N GLN A 170 -3.41 -24.36 21.20
CA GLN A 170 -3.13 -23.29 22.18
C GLN A 170 -2.21 -22.22 21.59
N TRP A 171 -1.18 -22.64 20.85
CA TRP A 171 -0.31 -21.70 20.15
C TRP A 171 -1.05 -20.91 19.07
N HIS A 172 -1.87 -21.59 18.26
CA HIS A 172 -2.72 -20.89 17.28
C HIS A 172 -3.60 -19.82 17.96
N PHE A 173 -4.22 -20.18 19.06
CA PHE A 173 -5.06 -19.25 19.83
C PHE A 173 -4.28 -18.05 20.36
N VAL A 174 -3.16 -18.27 21.06
CA VAL A 174 -2.37 -17.19 21.68
C VAL A 174 -1.78 -16.26 20.62
N ILE A 175 -1.16 -16.82 19.56
CA ILE A 175 -0.59 -16.03 18.48
C ILE A 175 -1.69 -15.24 17.79
N ALA A 176 -2.79 -15.88 17.40
CA ALA A 176 -3.90 -15.20 16.73
C ALA A 176 -4.49 -14.06 17.56
N PHE A 177 -4.66 -14.25 18.87
CA PHE A 177 -5.23 -13.22 19.73
C PHE A 177 -4.32 -11.99 19.85
N TRP A 178 -3.02 -12.19 20.10
CA TRP A 178 -2.10 -11.07 20.27
C TRP A 178 -1.78 -10.34 18.95
N THR A 179 -1.80 -11.05 17.83
CA THR A 179 -1.53 -10.45 16.52
C THR A 179 -2.78 -9.96 15.81
N ALA A 180 -3.98 -10.30 16.30
CA ALA A 180 -5.25 -9.91 15.69
C ALA A 180 -5.40 -8.41 15.45
N PRO A 181 -5.00 -7.50 16.35
CA PRO A 181 -5.12 -6.06 16.07
C PRO A 181 -4.33 -5.64 14.81
N LEU A 182 -3.13 -6.18 14.63
CA LEU A 182 -2.30 -5.88 13.45
C LEU A 182 -2.83 -6.57 12.18
N LEU A 183 -3.28 -7.82 12.29
CA LEU A 183 -3.91 -8.53 11.18
C LEU A 183 -5.21 -7.85 10.73
N LEU A 184 -6.02 -7.38 11.67
CA LEU A 184 -7.22 -6.58 11.36
C LEU A 184 -6.84 -5.26 10.70
N LEU A 185 -5.85 -4.55 11.24
CA LEU A 185 -5.38 -3.28 10.68
C LEU A 185 -4.90 -3.44 9.25
N THR A 186 -4.02 -4.43 8.97
CA THR A 186 -3.49 -4.66 7.62
C THR A 186 -4.56 -5.14 6.65
N SER A 187 -5.45 -6.05 7.08
CA SER A 187 -6.56 -6.52 6.23
C SER A 187 -7.58 -5.42 5.96
N LEU A 188 -7.91 -4.61 6.97
CA LEU A 188 -8.85 -3.49 6.83
C LEU A 188 -8.29 -2.42 5.91
N THR A 189 -7.05 -2.00 6.13
CA THR A 189 -6.41 -0.97 5.29
C THR A 189 -6.19 -1.47 3.87
N GLY A 190 -5.77 -2.72 3.66
CA GLY A 190 -5.63 -3.31 2.33
C GLY A 190 -6.96 -3.38 1.58
N THR A 191 -8.03 -3.86 2.23
CA THR A 191 -9.37 -3.89 1.65
C THR A 191 -9.89 -2.48 1.35
N ALA A 192 -9.66 -1.53 2.26
CA ALA A 192 -10.06 -0.13 2.08
C ALA A 192 -9.32 0.56 0.93
N MET A 193 -8.12 0.11 0.57
CA MET A 193 -7.40 0.61 -0.60
C MET A 193 -8.07 0.18 -1.92
N VAL A 194 -8.54 -1.06 -2.00
CA VAL A 194 -9.30 -1.54 -3.16
C VAL A 194 -10.62 -0.76 -3.31
N TYR A 195 -11.34 -0.57 -2.21
CA TYR A 195 -12.61 0.18 -2.19
C TYR A 195 -12.43 1.64 -1.81
N ASN A 196 -11.31 2.27 -2.23
CA ASN A 196 -10.90 3.60 -1.81
C ASN A 196 -11.98 4.67 -2.03
N GLN A 197 -12.65 4.66 -3.18
CA GLN A 197 -13.69 5.63 -3.49
C GLN A 197 -14.90 5.51 -2.54
N GLN A 198 -15.36 4.27 -2.31
CA GLN A 198 -16.49 3.99 -1.42
C GLN A 198 -16.17 4.34 0.04
N VAL A 199 -14.93 3.99 0.47
CA VAL A 199 -14.46 4.32 1.82
C VAL A 199 -14.36 5.84 2.00
N GLN A 200 -13.78 6.56 1.03
CA GLN A 200 -13.72 8.02 1.08
C GLN A 200 -15.11 8.65 1.14
N GLN A 201 -16.05 8.22 0.29
CA GLN A 201 -17.42 8.71 0.29
C GLN A 201 -18.12 8.42 1.62
N GLY A 202 -17.98 7.20 2.15
CA GLY A 202 -18.55 6.84 3.45
C GLY A 202 -17.99 7.65 4.61
N LEU A 203 -16.68 7.87 4.63
CA LEU A 203 -16.04 8.72 5.65
C LEU A 203 -16.48 10.19 5.50
N SER A 204 -16.48 10.73 4.28
CA SER A 204 -16.95 12.10 4.03
C SER A 204 -18.41 12.31 4.43
N TRP A 205 -19.26 11.33 4.20
CA TRP A 205 -20.65 11.33 4.68
C TRP A 205 -20.73 11.30 6.22
N LEU A 206 -19.95 10.42 6.86
CA LEU A 206 -19.95 10.26 8.32
C LEU A 206 -19.50 11.55 9.04
N PHE A 207 -18.53 12.26 8.47
CA PHE A 207 -17.96 13.48 9.05
C PHE A 207 -18.60 14.78 8.50
N ASN A 208 -19.65 14.67 7.66
CA ASN A 208 -20.30 15.80 7.00
C ASN A 208 -19.31 16.73 6.29
N ASP A 209 -18.37 16.12 5.54
CA ASP A 209 -17.38 16.90 4.80
C ASP A 209 -18.07 17.86 3.81
N PRO A 210 -17.59 19.11 3.68
CA PRO A 210 -18.14 20.05 2.73
C PRO A 210 -17.91 19.57 1.29
N VAL A 211 -18.91 19.73 0.44
CA VAL A 211 -18.76 19.51 -0.99
C VAL A 211 -17.92 20.63 -1.58
N VAL A 212 -16.63 20.34 -1.75
CA VAL A 212 -15.71 21.29 -2.38
C VAL A 212 -15.95 21.26 -3.89
N LYS A 213 -16.58 22.29 -4.43
CA LYS A 213 -16.62 22.50 -5.88
C LYS A 213 -15.22 22.93 -6.32
N THR A 214 -14.54 22.07 -7.07
CA THR A 214 -13.27 22.44 -7.68
C THR A 214 -13.53 23.57 -8.68
N PRO A 215 -12.90 24.74 -8.57
CA PRO A 215 -13.06 25.80 -9.58
C PRO A 215 -12.64 25.22 -10.96
N VAL A 216 -13.45 25.49 -11.97
CA VAL A 216 -13.05 25.22 -13.35
C VAL A 216 -12.00 26.26 -13.71
N SER A 217 -10.74 25.83 -13.76
CA SER A 217 -9.65 26.68 -14.19
C SER A 217 -9.72 26.83 -15.72
N VAL A 218 -9.74 28.04 -16.22
CA VAL A 218 -9.56 28.31 -17.64
C VAL A 218 -8.05 28.24 -17.90
N VAL A 219 -7.63 27.27 -18.68
CA VAL A 219 -6.24 27.05 -19.04
C VAL A 219 -6.05 27.45 -20.51
N SER A 220 -5.03 28.23 -20.78
CA SER A 220 -4.65 28.53 -22.15
C SER A 220 -4.12 27.25 -22.84
N SER A 221 -4.48 27.06 -24.10
CA SER A 221 -3.96 25.93 -24.87
C SER A 221 -2.42 25.99 -24.95
N TYR A 222 -1.74 24.91 -24.57
CA TYR A 222 -0.30 24.79 -24.60
C TYR A 222 0.11 23.41 -25.13
N PRO A 223 0.99 23.32 -26.15
CA PRO A 223 1.34 22.04 -26.77
C PRO A 223 1.84 21.00 -25.74
N VAL A 224 1.30 19.79 -25.78
CA VAL A 224 1.70 18.70 -24.89
C VAL A 224 3.15 18.25 -25.15
N THR A 225 3.62 18.46 -26.38
CA THR A 225 4.99 18.12 -26.82
C THR A 225 6.06 19.12 -26.34
N GLN A 226 5.65 20.27 -25.84
CA GLN A 226 6.54 21.27 -25.27
C GLN A 226 6.52 21.18 -23.74
N SER A 227 7.66 21.34 -23.11
CA SER A 227 7.81 21.34 -21.67
C SER A 227 8.73 22.46 -21.19
N GLN A 228 8.49 22.93 -19.99
CA GLN A 228 9.28 23.95 -19.31
C GLN A 228 9.39 23.59 -17.81
N TRP A 229 9.76 22.34 -17.53
CA TRP A 229 9.84 21.84 -16.15
C TRP A 229 10.83 22.59 -15.31
N THR A 230 11.89 23.14 -15.92
CA THR A 230 12.83 24.06 -15.30
C THR A 230 12.19 25.32 -14.75
N LEU A 231 11.02 25.74 -15.27
CA LEU A 231 10.22 26.85 -14.76
C LEU A 231 9.07 26.38 -13.89
N TRP A 232 8.35 25.32 -14.30
CA TRP A 232 7.13 24.87 -13.64
C TRP A 232 7.37 24.32 -12.23
N LEU A 233 8.44 23.51 -12.03
CA LEU A 233 8.75 22.95 -10.72
C LEU A 233 9.10 24.02 -9.69
N PRO A 234 10.02 25.00 -9.98
CA PRO A 234 10.29 26.09 -9.06
C PRO A 234 9.07 26.98 -8.81
N ALA A 235 8.25 27.29 -9.84
CA ALA A 235 7.04 28.10 -9.68
C ALA A 235 6.04 27.43 -8.72
N ALA A 236 5.81 26.12 -8.85
CA ALA A 236 4.95 25.37 -7.94
C ALA A 236 5.53 25.34 -6.51
N GLN A 237 6.84 25.14 -6.36
CA GLN A 237 7.51 25.12 -5.06
C GLN A 237 7.48 26.50 -4.37
N GLN A 238 7.57 27.58 -5.13
CA GLN A 238 7.51 28.95 -4.59
C GLN A 238 6.14 29.26 -3.97
N GLN A 239 5.06 28.70 -4.50
CA GLN A 239 3.70 28.88 -3.96
C GLN A 239 3.43 28.02 -2.71
N LEU A 240 4.23 27.02 -2.46
CA LEU A 240 4.12 26.15 -1.29
C LEU A 240 5.51 25.89 -0.68
N PRO A 241 6.18 26.91 -0.10
CA PRO A 241 7.55 26.77 0.42
C PRO A 241 7.69 25.72 1.53
N GLU A 242 6.62 25.52 2.33
CA GLU A 242 6.56 24.56 3.43
C GLU A 242 6.35 23.10 2.96
N GLY A 243 6.02 22.90 1.70
CA GLY A 243 5.78 21.58 1.10
C GLY A 243 6.98 21.08 0.29
N VAL A 244 7.02 19.78 0.06
CA VAL A 244 8.00 19.16 -0.83
C VAL A 244 7.27 18.51 -2.01
N LEU A 245 7.60 18.91 -3.23
CA LEU A 245 7.04 18.29 -4.43
C LEU A 245 7.44 16.81 -4.49
N ARG A 246 6.47 15.94 -4.75
CA ARG A 246 6.65 14.48 -4.73
C ARG A 246 6.25 13.77 -6.01
N LEU A 247 5.20 14.25 -6.66
CA LEU A 247 4.65 13.60 -7.84
C LEU A 247 4.12 14.65 -8.82
N VAL A 248 4.35 14.42 -10.09
CA VAL A 248 3.80 15.21 -11.18
C VAL A 248 3.06 14.28 -12.13
N SER A 249 1.86 14.68 -12.54
CA SER A 249 1.09 14.00 -13.58
C SER A 249 1.31 14.70 -14.92
N PHE A 250 1.65 13.93 -15.95
CA PHE A 250 1.79 14.47 -17.30
C PHE A 250 0.42 14.74 -17.92
N ARG A 251 0.33 15.80 -18.71
CA ARG A 251 -0.89 16.21 -19.40
C ARG A 251 -1.20 15.25 -20.55
N LYS A 252 -2.48 15.05 -20.84
CA LYS A 252 -2.96 14.22 -21.96
C LYS A 252 -3.49 15.08 -23.12
N THR A 253 -3.91 16.33 -22.84
CA THR A 253 -4.42 17.27 -23.82
C THR A 253 -3.79 18.65 -23.65
N ALA A 254 -3.85 19.47 -24.69
CA ALA A 254 -3.26 20.81 -24.70
C ALA A 254 -3.97 21.79 -23.75
N GLU A 255 -5.25 21.54 -23.47
CA GLU A 255 -6.11 22.37 -22.61
C GLU A 255 -6.08 21.92 -21.14
N GLN A 256 -5.30 20.86 -20.83
CA GLN A 256 -5.20 20.33 -19.48
C GLN A 256 -4.20 21.13 -18.65
N GLU A 257 -4.59 21.49 -17.42
CA GLU A 257 -3.69 22.04 -16.41
C GLU A 257 -2.60 21.03 -15.99
N LEU A 258 -1.45 21.54 -15.58
CA LEU A 258 -0.43 20.71 -14.91
C LEU A 258 -0.87 20.42 -13.48
N SER A 259 -0.77 19.17 -13.09
CA SER A 259 -1.15 18.69 -11.77
C SER A 259 0.07 18.14 -11.04
N MET A 260 0.39 18.71 -9.89
CA MET A 260 1.52 18.33 -9.06
C MET A 260 1.03 18.03 -7.65
N ARG A 261 1.67 17.08 -6.99
CA ARG A 261 1.42 16.78 -5.57
C ARG A 261 2.62 17.15 -4.74
N ALA A 262 2.36 17.90 -3.68
CA ALA A 262 3.33 18.20 -2.64
C ALA A 262 2.96 17.49 -1.34
N GLN A 263 3.96 17.22 -0.52
CA GLN A 263 3.83 16.67 0.82
C GLN A 263 4.13 17.79 1.83
N LEU A 264 3.15 18.12 2.66
CA LEU A 264 3.34 18.97 3.84
C LEU A 264 3.90 18.10 5.00
N SER A 265 4.53 18.73 5.98
CA SER A 265 5.07 18.07 7.17
C SER A 265 4.01 17.30 7.98
N ALA A 266 2.76 17.76 7.96
CA ALA A 266 1.62 17.10 8.60
C ALA A 266 1.04 15.94 7.79
N GLU A 267 1.45 15.76 6.53
CA GLU A 267 0.94 14.70 5.66
C GLU A 267 1.75 13.41 5.80
N TRP A 268 1.08 12.31 6.05
CA TRP A 268 1.69 10.97 6.17
C TRP A 268 1.92 10.30 4.81
N HIS A 269 1.16 10.72 3.79
CA HIS A 269 1.24 10.06 2.49
C HIS A 269 2.55 10.39 1.77
N PRO A 270 3.39 9.40 1.38
CA PRO A 270 4.74 9.64 0.86
C PRO A 270 4.79 10.42 -0.47
N ASN A 271 3.72 10.35 -1.28
CA ASN A 271 3.61 11.14 -2.51
C ASN A 271 2.90 12.49 -2.29
N GLY A 272 2.59 12.86 -1.04
CA GLY A 272 1.76 14.03 -0.73
C GLY A 272 0.30 13.89 -1.20
N ARG A 273 -0.56 14.73 -0.66
CA ARG A 273 -1.98 14.84 -1.02
C ARG A 273 -2.40 16.29 -1.27
N THR A 274 -1.54 17.23 -0.93
CA THR A 274 -1.70 18.65 -1.33
C THR A 274 -1.52 18.74 -2.84
N LEU A 275 -2.54 19.27 -3.51
CA LEU A 275 -2.62 19.38 -4.97
C LEU A 275 -2.30 20.81 -5.40
N ILE A 276 -1.38 20.96 -6.32
CA ILE A 276 -1.02 22.20 -6.99
C ILE A 276 -1.40 22.08 -8.46
N LYS A 277 -2.16 23.02 -8.96
CA LYS A 277 -2.53 23.13 -10.37
C LYS A 277 -1.89 24.38 -10.96
N LEU A 278 -1.28 24.23 -12.13
CA LEU A 278 -0.51 25.27 -12.81
C LEU A 278 -0.95 25.36 -14.27
N ASP A 279 -1.04 26.59 -14.78
CA ASP A 279 -1.21 26.86 -16.20
C ASP A 279 0.14 26.72 -16.91
N PRO A 280 0.29 25.77 -17.84
CA PRO A 280 1.56 25.52 -18.51
C PRO A 280 2.01 26.66 -19.41
N ALA A 281 1.07 27.46 -19.96
CA ALA A 281 1.39 28.56 -20.87
C ALA A 281 2.00 29.76 -20.15
N SER A 282 1.46 30.11 -18.99
CA SER A 282 1.90 31.27 -18.22
C SER A 282 2.83 30.91 -17.04
N SER A 283 2.99 29.61 -16.73
CA SER A 283 3.65 29.12 -15.51
C SER A 283 3.03 29.60 -14.20
N ASN A 284 1.81 30.17 -14.24
CA ASN A 284 1.11 30.65 -13.07
C ASN A 284 0.41 29.49 -12.33
N VAL A 285 0.48 29.51 -11.00
CA VAL A 285 -0.27 28.58 -10.17
C VAL A 285 -1.73 29.02 -10.12
N LEU A 286 -2.62 28.15 -10.60
CA LEU A 286 -4.07 28.38 -10.66
C LEU A 286 -4.74 28.10 -9.32
N SER A 287 -4.29 27.07 -8.61
CA SER A 287 -4.83 26.70 -7.31
C SER A 287 -3.86 25.84 -6.50
N VAL A 288 -3.93 25.99 -5.18
CA VAL A 288 -3.29 25.12 -4.21
C VAL A 288 -4.38 24.60 -3.28
N GLN A 289 -4.58 23.29 -3.26
CA GLN A 289 -5.53 22.63 -2.37
C GLN A 289 -4.75 21.83 -1.33
N LYS A 290 -4.60 22.39 -0.13
CA LYS A 290 -3.89 21.71 0.96
C LYS A 290 -4.70 20.54 1.49
N ALA A 291 -4.04 19.39 1.65
CA ALA A 291 -4.68 18.19 2.20
C ALA A 291 -5.17 18.40 3.64
N THR A 292 -4.48 19.22 4.41
CA THR A 292 -4.81 19.59 5.79
C THR A 292 -6.07 20.45 5.92
N GLU A 293 -6.51 21.10 4.83
CA GLU A 293 -7.71 21.95 4.77
C GLU A 293 -8.93 21.22 4.21
N MET A 294 -8.76 19.95 3.83
CA MET A 294 -9.87 19.09 3.37
C MET A 294 -10.76 18.66 4.54
N GLY A 295 -11.98 18.20 4.24
CA GLY A 295 -12.87 17.63 5.24
C GLY A 295 -12.25 16.45 5.99
N GLN A 296 -12.68 16.22 7.23
CA GLN A 296 -12.10 15.21 8.12
C GLN A 296 -12.18 13.79 7.56
N GLY A 297 -13.30 13.43 6.94
CA GLY A 297 -13.46 12.11 6.31
C GLY A 297 -12.45 11.89 5.19
N LYS A 298 -12.22 12.92 4.37
CA LYS A 298 -11.22 12.87 3.30
C LYS A 298 -9.80 12.80 3.85
N GLN A 299 -9.47 13.56 4.91
CA GLN A 299 -8.17 13.46 5.60
C GLN A 299 -7.94 12.05 6.16
N LEU A 300 -8.93 11.45 6.83
CA LEU A 300 -8.83 10.08 7.36
C LEU A 300 -8.63 9.05 6.25
N SER A 301 -9.34 9.18 5.11
CA SER A 301 -9.13 8.26 3.98
C SER A 301 -7.71 8.28 3.44
N GLN A 302 -7.01 9.41 3.52
CA GLN A 302 -5.63 9.56 3.07
C GLN A 302 -4.60 8.89 3.99
N LEU A 303 -4.98 8.54 5.23
CA LEU A 303 -4.12 7.83 6.17
C LEU A 303 -4.04 6.31 5.91
N ILE A 304 -5.01 5.76 5.16
CA ILE A 304 -5.13 4.31 4.93
C ILE A 304 -3.87 3.76 4.26
N TYR A 305 -3.46 4.35 3.15
CA TYR A 305 -2.28 3.92 2.40
C TYR A 305 -0.98 4.00 3.22
N PRO A 306 -0.60 5.14 3.84
CA PRO A 306 0.63 5.22 4.62
C PRO A 306 0.67 4.29 5.84
N ILE A 307 -0.47 4.00 6.46
CA ILE A 307 -0.57 3.00 7.53
C ILE A 307 -0.30 1.60 6.96
N HIS A 308 -0.91 1.24 5.83
CA HIS A 308 -0.76 -0.07 5.22
C HIS A 308 0.68 -0.38 4.81
N ILE A 309 1.38 0.58 4.24
CA ILE A 309 2.76 0.40 3.73
C ILE A 309 3.85 0.76 4.76
N ALA A 310 3.49 1.01 6.03
CA ALA A 310 4.41 1.48 7.07
C ALA A 310 5.20 2.74 6.70
N ALA A 311 4.60 3.67 5.97
CA ALA A 311 5.20 4.98 5.71
C ALA A 311 5.17 5.91 6.94
N VAL A 312 4.60 5.44 8.05
CA VAL A 312 4.49 6.12 9.35
C VAL A 312 5.01 5.21 10.45
N GLY A 313 5.28 5.77 11.62
CA GLY A 313 5.72 5.00 12.80
C GLY A 313 7.17 4.52 12.74
N GLY A 314 7.93 4.94 11.72
CA GLY A 314 9.35 4.64 11.58
C GLY A 314 9.68 3.16 11.45
N ASP A 315 10.94 2.82 11.69
CA ASP A 315 11.45 1.45 11.54
C ASP A 315 10.77 0.46 12.49
N PHE A 316 10.38 0.91 13.69
CA PHE A 316 9.69 0.03 14.64
C PHE A 316 8.38 -0.52 14.05
N TYR A 317 7.52 0.35 13.52
CA TYR A 317 6.27 -0.07 12.91
C TYR A 317 6.50 -0.88 11.64
N LYS A 318 7.49 -0.52 10.84
CA LYS A 318 7.86 -1.26 9.63
C LYS A 318 8.31 -2.69 9.94
N ILE A 319 9.15 -2.89 10.98
CA ILE A 319 9.56 -4.21 11.45
C ILE A 319 8.34 -4.98 12.01
N LEU A 320 7.48 -4.31 12.75
CA LEU A 320 6.26 -4.93 13.30
C LEU A 320 5.34 -5.45 12.20
N LEU A 321 5.13 -4.68 11.12
CA LEU A 321 4.36 -5.14 9.96
C LEU A 321 5.08 -6.25 9.19
N LEU A 322 6.40 -6.17 9.04
CA LEU A 322 7.20 -7.25 8.45
C LEU A 322 6.95 -8.58 9.19
N LEU A 323 7.07 -8.58 10.52
CA LEU A 323 6.83 -9.77 11.34
C LEU A 323 5.36 -10.24 11.24
N THR A 324 4.42 -9.31 11.20
CA THR A 324 2.99 -9.61 11.02
C THR A 324 2.73 -10.34 9.70
N GLY A 325 3.48 -10.05 8.65
CA GLY A 325 3.37 -10.74 7.36
C GLY A 325 3.64 -12.25 7.42
N PHE A 326 4.40 -12.73 8.40
CA PHE A 326 4.65 -14.17 8.61
C PHE A 326 3.56 -14.86 9.45
N ILE A 327 2.74 -14.10 10.17
CA ILE A 327 1.74 -14.67 11.10
C ILE A 327 0.72 -15.57 10.40
N PRO A 328 0.13 -15.23 9.24
CA PRO A 328 -0.80 -16.12 8.55
C PRO A 328 -0.20 -17.49 8.22
N LEU A 329 1.08 -17.55 7.83
CA LEU A 329 1.80 -18.81 7.62
C LEU A 329 1.89 -19.64 8.89
N VAL A 330 2.30 -19.02 10.01
CA VAL A 330 2.40 -19.70 11.31
C VAL A 330 1.03 -20.21 11.75
N LEU A 331 -0.01 -19.41 11.65
CA LEU A 331 -1.37 -19.79 12.03
C LEU A 331 -1.91 -20.92 11.13
N TRP A 332 -1.61 -20.87 9.84
CA TRP A 332 -2.01 -21.92 8.90
C TRP A 332 -1.34 -23.24 9.23
N VAL A 333 -0.03 -23.26 9.47
CA VAL A 333 0.73 -24.46 9.86
C VAL A 333 0.18 -25.06 11.16
N LEU A 334 -0.05 -24.23 12.19
CA LEU A 334 -0.63 -24.69 13.46
C LEU A 334 -2.04 -25.26 13.28
N GLY A 335 -2.85 -24.60 12.43
CA GLY A 335 -4.18 -25.07 12.06
C GLY A 335 -4.17 -26.42 11.34
N MET A 336 -3.21 -26.63 10.43
CA MET A 336 -3.01 -27.89 9.70
C MET A 336 -2.58 -29.04 10.64
N ILE A 337 -1.64 -28.79 11.55
CA ILE A 337 -1.21 -29.77 12.56
C ILE A 337 -2.40 -30.18 13.42
N PHE A 338 -3.18 -29.22 13.90
CA PHE A 338 -4.38 -29.48 14.68
C PHE A 338 -5.41 -30.32 13.89
N HIS A 339 -5.65 -29.96 12.64
CA HIS A 339 -6.61 -30.67 11.77
C HIS A 339 -6.23 -32.13 11.54
N LYS A 340 -5.00 -32.38 11.08
CA LYS A 340 -4.50 -33.75 10.81
C LYS A 340 -4.53 -34.63 12.07
N ARG A 341 -4.10 -34.11 13.22
CA ARG A 341 -4.10 -34.86 14.48
C ARG A 341 -5.51 -35.19 14.96
N ARG A 342 -6.45 -34.30 14.76
CA ARG A 342 -7.86 -34.54 15.10
C ARG A 342 -8.47 -35.63 14.22
N GLU A 343 -8.21 -35.60 12.91
CA GLU A 343 -8.70 -36.63 11.99
C GLU A 343 -8.16 -38.02 12.32
N ALA A 344 -6.88 -38.13 12.70
CA ALA A 344 -6.29 -39.36 13.16
C ALA A 344 -7.04 -39.95 14.38
N LEU A 345 -7.28 -39.10 15.42
CA LEU A 345 -8.02 -39.52 16.61
C LEU A 345 -9.48 -39.91 16.33
N ASP A 346 -10.14 -39.24 15.37
CA ASP A 346 -11.51 -39.54 14.98
C ASP A 346 -11.59 -40.89 14.17
N LYS A 347 -10.53 -41.25 13.42
CA LYS A 347 -10.39 -42.54 12.76
C LYS A 347 -10.14 -43.67 13.76
N ASP A 348 -9.22 -43.48 14.68
CA ASP A 348 -8.90 -44.51 15.71
C ASP A 348 -10.13 -44.87 16.55
N LYS A 349 -10.98 -43.90 16.85
CA LYS A 349 -12.25 -44.12 17.58
C LYS A 349 -13.30 -44.89 16.77
N LYS A 350 -13.24 -44.86 15.43
CA LYS A 350 -14.18 -45.59 14.55
C LYS A 350 -13.72 -47.01 14.28
N THR A 351 -12.42 -47.28 14.43
CA THR A 351 -11.79 -48.62 14.22
C THR A 351 -11.57 -49.36 15.49
N ALA A 352 -11.80 -48.75 16.65
CA ALA A 352 -11.78 -49.46 17.92
C ALA A 352 -13.01 -50.40 18.04
N PRO A 353 -12.82 -51.70 18.37
CA PRO A 353 -13.90 -52.69 18.42
C PRO A 353 -14.95 -52.37 19.49
#